data_233b56c59439b043ea09583c039f2c63
#
_entry.id   233b56c59439b043ea09583c039f2c63
#
_cell.length_a   1.000
_cell.length_b   1.000
_cell.length_c   1.000
_cell.angle_alpha   90.00
_cell.angle_beta   90.00
_cell.angle_gamma   90.00
#
_symmetry.space_group_name_H-M   'P 1'
#
loop_
_entity.id
_entity.type
_entity.pdbx_description
1 polymer ?
#
loop_
_entity_poly.entity_id
_entity_poly.type
_entity_poly.pdbx_seq_one_letter_code
_entity_poly.pdbx_strand_id
1 'polypeptide(L)'
;MFKFRMTRLKNSSREYDGLWFPKAVHTVTVTTEDLLKEIPRSCSLKKSDLLAALTELSEFLLHHLRQGEVVDLDGIGRFKLEVKGQAVISPADFDEQTDISGYVCHFTPYSRNGRKPLLEDIELKREK
;
A
#
# COMPACT_ATOMS: atom_id res chain seq x y z
N MET A 1 -6.57 -4.29 -18.22
CA MET A 1 -6.42 -2.88 -18.58
C MET A 1 -6.81 -2.01 -17.40
N PHE A 2 -5.97 -1.05 -17.07
CA PHE A 2 -6.21 -0.15 -15.95
C PHE A 2 -7.14 0.98 -16.39
N LYS A 3 -8.31 1.11 -15.74
CA LYS A 3 -9.29 2.12 -16.09
C LYS A 3 -9.27 3.29 -15.12
N PHE A 4 -9.49 4.48 -15.65
CA PHE A 4 -9.66 5.67 -14.84
C PHE A 4 -10.91 6.44 -15.28
N ARG A 5 -11.42 7.24 -14.36
CA ARG A 5 -12.59 8.11 -14.60
C ARG A 5 -12.24 9.52 -14.19
N MET A 6 -12.71 10.49 -14.95
CA MET A 6 -12.57 11.89 -14.57
C MET A 6 -13.61 12.22 -13.51
N THR A 7 -13.15 12.79 -12.41
CA THR A 7 -14.00 13.16 -11.28
C THR A 7 -13.82 14.64 -10.99
N ARG A 8 -14.94 15.32 -10.74
CA ARG A 8 -14.91 16.74 -10.41
C ARG A 8 -14.60 16.94 -8.94
N LEU A 9 -13.65 17.82 -8.67
CA LEU A 9 -13.32 18.21 -7.31
C LEU A 9 -14.45 19.05 -6.70
N LYS A 10 -15.05 18.50 -5.64
CA LYS A 10 -15.96 19.23 -4.76
C LYS A 10 -15.19 19.50 -3.47
N ASN A 11 -14.41 20.56 -3.46
CA ASN A 11 -13.59 20.85 -2.30
C ASN A 11 -13.97 22.16 -1.65
N SER A 12 -13.74 22.24 -0.35
CA SER A 12 -13.85 23.45 0.44
C SER A 12 -12.83 24.52 0.05
N SER A 13 -11.77 24.16 -0.66
CA SER A 13 -10.80 25.11 -1.19
C SER A 13 -11.31 25.69 -2.51
N ARG A 14 -11.53 27.02 -2.54
CA ARG A 14 -12.00 27.73 -3.74
C ARG A 14 -11.06 27.58 -4.93
N GLU A 15 -9.77 27.37 -4.66
CA GLU A 15 -8.72 27.30 -5.68
C GLU A 15 -8.86 26.07 -6.58
N TYR A 16 -9.38 24.95 -6.03
CA TYR A 16 -9.50 23.69 -6.74
C TYR A 16 -10.94 23.30 -7.06
N ASP A 17 -11.91 24.10 -6.62
CA ASP A 17 -13.32 23.80 -6.83
C ASP A 17 -13.66 23.86 -8.32
N GLY A 18 -14.31 22.82 -8.82
CA GLY A 18 -14.71 22.71 -10.20
C GLY A 18 -13.67 22.13 -11.14
N LEU A 19 -12.45 21.89 -10.68
CA LEU A 19 -11.43 21.21 -11.47
C LEU A 19 -11.70 19.70 -11.55
N TRP A 20 -11.22 19.10 -12.60
CA TRP A 20 -11.36 17.66 -12.82
C TRP A 20 -10.03 16.96 -12.64
N PHE A 21 -10.07 15.76 -12.09
CA PHE A 21 -8.87 14.95 -11.90
C PHE A 21 -9.16 13.49 -12.22
N PRO A 22 -8.12 12.72 -12.64
CA PRO A 22 -8.28 11.30 -12.90
C PRO A 22 -8.37 10.51 -11.60
N LYS A 23 -9.29 9.57 -11.53
CA LYS A 23 -9.45 8.68 -10.41
C LYS A 23 -9.47 7.23 -10.90
N ALA A 24 -8.68 6.38 -10.27
CA ALA A 24 -8.63 4.97 -10.61
C ALA A 24 -9.98 4.29 -10.42
N VAL A 25 -10.35 3.43 -11.36
CA VAL A 25 -11.52 2.57 -11.23
C VAL A 25 -11.02 1.17 -10.89
N HIS A 26 -11.32 0.71 -9.68
CA HIS A 26 -10.94 -0.63 -9.23
C HIS A 26 -12.05 -1.61 -9.58
N THR A 27 -11.69 -2.72 -10.22
CA THR A 27 -12.66 -3.67 -10.77
C THR A 27 -13.00 -4.78 -9.79
N VAL A 28 -12.03 -5.61 -9.43
CA VAL A 28 -12.25 -6.77 -8.58
C VAL A 28 -11.20 -6.81 -7.48
N THR A 29 -11.51 -7.51 -6.39
CA THR A 29 -10.54 -7.80 -5.36
C THR A 29 -10.02 -9.23 -5.58
N VAL A 30 -8.72 -9.35 -5.82
CA VAL A 30 -8.05 -10.65 -5.90
C VAL A 30 -7.66 -11.06 -4.49
N THR A 31 -8.09 -12.24 -4.08
CA THR A 31 -7.98 -12.70 -2.69
C THR A 31 -6.84 -13.69 -2.49
N THR A 32 -6.60 -14.05 -1.23
CA THR A 32 -5.67 -15.13 -0.87
C THR A 32 -6.09 -16.44 -1.52
N GLU A 33 -7.39 -16.75 -1.60
CA GLU A 33 -7.86 -17.94 -2.26
C GLU A 33 -7.48 -18.00 -3.74
N ASP A 34 -7.58 -16.86 -4.41
CA ASP A 34 -7.16 -16.77 -5.81
C ASP A 34 -5.66 -17.02 -5.95
N LEU A 35 -4.87 -16.44 -5.05
CA LEU A 35 -3.42 -16.64 -5.02
C LEU A 35 -3.08 -18.12 -4.79
N LEU A 36 -3.78 -18.79 -3.88
CA LEU A 36 -3.57 -20.23 -3.59
C LEU A 36 -3.95 -21.13 -4.76
N LYS A 37 -4.78 -20.66 -5.67
CA LYS A 37 -5.13 -21.39 -6.90
C LYS A 37 -4.13 -21.12 -8.03
N GLU A 38 -3.69 -19.88 -8.17
CA GLU A 38 -2.85 -19.46 -9.32
C GLU A 38 -1.38 -19.84 -9.16
N ILE A 39 -0.78 -19.59 -7.99
CA ILE A 39 0.66 -19.83 -7.80
C ILE A 39 1.04 -21.30 -7.92
N PRO A 40 0.30 -22.27 -7.31
CA PRO A 40 0.63 -23.69 -7.47
C PRO A 40 0.60 -24.18 -8.91
N ARG A 41 -0.14 -23.53 -9.80
CA ARG A 41 -0.18 -23.90 -11.22
C ARG A 41 1.10 -23.53 -11.96
N SER A 42 1.81 -22.51 -11.49
CA SER A 42 3.01 -22.01 -12.15
C SER A 42 4.32 -22.50 -11.50
N CYS A 43 4.22 -23.27 -10.41
CA CYS A 43 5.38 -23.82 -9.72
C CYS A 43 5.00 -25.11 -8.98
N SER A 44 5.99 -25.80 -8.40
CA SER A 44 5.79 -27.06 -7.69
C SER A 44 5.28 -26.90 -6.25
N LEU A 45 5.01 -25.68 -5.82
CA LEU A 45 4.58 -25.38 -4.45
C LEU A 45 3.15 -25.83 -4.22
N LYS A 46 2.89 -26.56 -3.12
CA LYS A 46 1.55 -26.98 -2.74
C LYS A 46 0.79 -25.84 -2.04
N LYS A 47 -0.55 -25.89 -2.12
CA LYS A 47 -1.40 -24.89 -1.44
C LYS A 47 -1.11 -24.78 0.05
N SER A 48 -0.92 -25.92 0.72
CA SER A 48 -0.64 -25.95 2.16
C SER A 48 0.69 -25.28 2.50
N ASP A 49 1.70 -25.50 1.67
CA ASP A 49 3.02 -24.88 1.85
C ASP A 49 2.95 -23.38 1.63
N LEU A 50 2.21 -22.96 0.61
CA LEU A 50 2.02 -21.54 0.29
C LEU A 50 1.26 -20.82 1.40
N LEU A 51 0.20 -21.45 1.92
CA LEU A 51 -0.57 -20.88 3.03
C LEU A 51 0.29 -20.76 4.29
N ALA A 52 1.08 -21.78 4.58
CA ALA A 52 2.02 -21.75 5.71
C ALA A 52 3.03 -20.59 5.55
N ALA A 53 3.59 -20.44 4.36
CA ALA A 53 4.55 -19.36 4.07
C ALA A 53 3.92 -17.99 4.24
N LEU A 54 2.68 -17.80 3.77
CA LEU A 54 1.95 -16.54 3.94
C LEU A 54 1.69 -16.24 5.41
N THR A 55 1.31 -17.25 6.19
CA THR A 55 1.08 -17.08 7.62
C THR A 55 2.35 -16.64 8.33
N GLU A 56 3.47 -17.28 8.04
CA GLU A 56 4.77 -16.92 8.61
C GLU A 56 5.21 -15.53 8.17
N LEU A 57 4.99 -15.17 6.90
CA LEU A 57 5.30 -13.84 6.39
C LEU A 57 4.47 -12.78 7.10
N SER A 58 3.18 -13.03 7.32
CA SER A 58 2.30 -12.14 8.06
C SER A 58 2.82 -11.88 9.47
N GLU A 59 3.21 -12.93 10.18
CA GLU A 59 3.76 -12.82 11.53
C GLU A 59 5.10 -12.09 11.54
N PHE A 60 5.95 -12.36 10.55
CA PHE A 60 7.23 -11.67 10.37
C PHE A 60 7.03 -10.17 10.20
N LEU A 61 6.10 -9.76 9.34
CA LEU A 61 5.79 -8.35 9.10
C LEU A 61 5.28 -7.67 10.38
N LEU A 62 4.35 -8.31 11.07
CA LEU A 62 3.81 -7.77 12.32
C LEU A 62 4.91 -7.58 13.35
N HIS A 63 5.76 -8.58 13.54
CA HIS A 63 6.82 -8.55 14.53
C HIS A 63 7.80 -7.40 14.28
N HIS A 64 8.32 -7.30 13.05
CA HIS A 64 9.36 -6.32 12.73
C HIS A 64 8.82 -4.89 12.58
N LEU A 65 7.69 -4.73 11.92
CA LEU A 65 7.11 -3.40 11.71
C LEU A 65 6.67 -2.75 13.02
N ARG A 66 6.12 -3.54 13.93
CA ARG A 66 5.69 -3.04 15.25
C ARG A 66 6.85 -2.59 16.13
N GLN A 67 8.06 -3.01 15.82
CA GLN A 67 9.28 -2.55 16.52
C GLN A 67 9.91 -1.33 15.85
N GLY A 68 9.29 -0.80 14.82
CA GLY A 68 9.83 0.35 14.09
C GLY A 68 10.87 0.00 13.05
N GLU A 69 11.01 -1.28 12.74
CA GLU A 69 11.95 -1.74 11.71
C GLU A 69 11.33 -1.61 10.33
N VAL A 70 12.17 -1.47 9.32
CA VAL A 70 11.75 -1.44 7.92
C VAL A 70 11.90 -2.84 7.36
N VAL A 71 10.88 -3.34 6.66
CA VAL A 71 10.94 -4.65 6.01
C VAL A 71 11.03 -4.44 4.50
N ASP A 72 12.10 -4.92 3.89
CA ASP A 72 12.34 -4.84 2.46
C ASP A 72 12.29 -6.24 1.86
N LEU A 73 11.29 -6.49 1.01
CA LEU A 73 11.08 -7.79 0.37
C LEU A 73 11.40 -7.66 -1.11
N ASP A 74 12.41 -8.41 -1.56
CA ASP A 74 12.84 -8.40 -2.96
C ASP A 74 11.68 -8.74 -3.90
N GLY A 75 11.54 -7.94 -4.93
CA GLY A 75 10.49 -8.10 -5.93
C GLY A 75 9.12 -7.54 -5.53
N ILE A 76 8.90 -7.31 -4.24
CA ILE A 76 7.63 -6.78 -3.72
C ILE A 76 7.76 -5.31 -3.38
N GLY A 77 8.57 -4.99 -2.38
CA GLY A 77 8.73 -3.62 -1.96
C GLY A 77 9.09 -3.48 -0.50
N ARG A 78 8.98 -2.27 -0.01
CA ARG A 78 9.43 -1.88 1.32
C ARG A 78 8.25 -1.39 2.15
N PHE A 79 8.16 -1.92 3.36
CA PHE A 79 7.11 -1.56 4.33
C PHE A 79 7.74 -0.85 5.52
N LYS A 80 7.09 0.19 6.00
CA LYS A 80 7.47 0.88 7.23
C LYS A 80 6.26 1.51 7.89
N LEU A 81 6.30 1.65 9.21
CA LEU A 81 5.26 2.37 9.95
C LEU A 81 5.72 3.79 10.23
N GLU A 82 4.79 4.71 10.13
CA GLU A 82 4.95 6.09 10.54
C GLU A 82 3.98 6.40 11.67
N VAL A 83 4.35 7.36 12.51
CA VAL A 83 3.52 7.82 13.62
C VAL A 83 2.68 9.00 13.15
N LYS A 84 1.39 8.98 13.48
CA LYS A 84 0.51 10.14 13.33
C LYS A 84 0.33 10.80 14.68
N GLY A 85 0.47 12.13 14.70
CA GLY A 85 0.30 12.87 15.93
C GLY A 85 0.02 14.34 15.68
N GLN A 86 -0.27 15.01 16.78
CA GLN A 86 -0.54 16.45 16.79
C GLN A 86 0.78 17.21 16.70
N ALA A 87 0.79 18.30 15.93
CA ALA A 87 1.89 19.24 15.92
C ALA A 87 1.81 20.11 17.18
N VAL A 88 2.95 20.33 17.81
CA VAL A 88 3.06 21.15 19.02
C VAL A 88 4.14 22.23 18.80
N ILE A 89 4.09 23.29 19.60
CA ILE A 89 5.02 24.41 19.47
C ILE A 89 6.42 24.03 20.01
N SER A 90 6.46 23.22 21.05
CA SER A 90 7.71 22.79 21.68
C SER A 90 7.66 21.30 21.96
N PRO A 91 8.78 20.58 21.82
CA PRO A 91 8.81 19.14 22.18
C PRO A 91 8.33 18.85 23.60
N ALA A 92 8.52 19.78 24.53
CA ALA A 92 8.07 19.63 25.91
C ALA A 92 6.55 19.62 26.05
N ASP A 93 5.84 20.21 25.09
CA ASP A 93 4.37 20.27 25.09
C ASP A 93 3.73 18.99 24.54
N PHE A 94 4.52 18.09 24.00
CA PHE A 94 4.02 16.85 23.41
C PHE A 94 3.77 15.78 24.47
N ASP A 95 2.54 15.27 24.47
CA ASP A 95 2.14 14.17 25.35
C ASP A 95 1.97 12.89 24.50
N GLU A 96 2.82 11.92 24.71
CA GLU A 96 2.84 10.67 23.96
C GLU A 96 1.53 9.88 24.07
N GLN A 97 0.80 10.03 25.16
CA GLN A 97 -0.44 9.29 25.38
C GLN A 97 -1.65 9.94 24.70
N THR A 98 -1.66 11.26 24.57
CA THR A 98 -2.82 11.99 24.03
C THR A 98 -2.58 12.55 22.64
N ASP A 99 -1.33 12.86 22.28
CA ASP A 99 -1.02 13.54 21.02
C ASP A 99 -0.68 12.60 19.87
N ILE A 100 -0.44 11.33 20.15
CA ILE A 100 -0.29 10.30 19.12
C ILE A 100 -1.69 9.76 18.80
N SER A 101 -2.15 9.97 17.56
CA SER A 101 -3.48 9.53 17.12
C SER A 101 -3.46 8.15 16.47
N GLY A 102 -2.31 7.65 16.08
CA GLY A 102 -2.22 6.32 15.47
C GLY A 102 -0.97 6.13 14.62
N TYR A 103 -1.04 5.15 13.75
CA TYR A 103 0.07 4.74 12.90
C TYR A 103 -0.40 4.58 11.47
N VAL A 104 0.51 4.76 10.52
CA VAL A 104 0.27 4.52 9.09
C VAL A 104 1.33 3.59 8.57
N CYS A 105 0.92 2.61 7.78
CA CYS A 105 1.87 1.76 7.07
C CYS A 105 2.12 2.34 5.68
N HIS A 106 3.38 2.68 5.41
CA HIS A 106 3.80 3.12 4.09
C HIS A 106 4.40 1.96 3.32
N PHE A 107 3.95 1.80 2.09
CA PHE A 107 4.47 0.82 1.17
C PHE A 107 5.13 1.53 -0.02
N THR A 108 6.38 1.17 -0.28
CA THR A 108 7.11 1.65 -1.45
C THR A 108 7.35 0.47 -2.38
N PRO A 109 6.89 0.54 -3.64
CA PRO A 109 7.09 -0.56 -4.59
C PRO A 109 8.57 -0.87 -4.82
N TYR A 110 8.84 -2.14 -5.13
CA TYR A 110 10.18 -2.60 -5.44
C TYR A 110 10.79 -1.78 -6.59
N SER A 111 12.05 -1.38 -6.40
CA SER A 111 12.80 -0.62 -7.38
C SER A 111 14.09 -1.36 -7.73
N ARG A 112 14.37 -1.46 -9.04
CA ARG A 112 15.61 -2.03 -9.55
C ARG A 112 16.20 -1.07 -10.58
N ASN A 113 17.45 -0.65 -10.35
CA ASN A 113 18.15 0.29 -11.24
C ASN A 113 17.35 1.59 -11.46
N GLY A 114 16.69 2.09 -10.41
CA GLY A 114 15.88 3.30 -10.45
C GLY A 114 14.52 3.13 -11.10
N ARG A 115 14.15 1.92 -11.52
CA ARG A 115 12.87 1.62 -12.14
C ARG A 115 11.97 0.83 -11.20
N LYS A 116 10.69 1.15 -11.21
CA LYS A 116 9.67 0.48 -10.40
C LYS A 116 8.72 -0.29 -11.30
N PRO A 117 8.92 -1.62 -11.49
CA PRO A 117 8.11 -2.40 -12.42
C PRO A 117 6.60 -2.30 -12.18
N LEU A 118 6.18 -2.19 -10.91
CA LEU A 118 4.75 -2.08 -10.57
C LEU A 118 4.09 -0.84 -11.20
N LEU A 119 4.85 0.23 -11.42
CA LEU A 119 4.32 1.51 -11.88
C LEU A 119 4.62 1.79 -13.36
N GLU A 120 5.23 0.85 -14.07
CA GLU A 120 5.60 1.00 -15.47
C GLU A 120 4.75 0.10 -16.38
N ASP A 121 4.68 0.49 -17.65
CA ASP A 121 4.02 -0.29 -18.71
C ASP A 121 2.55 -0.62 -18.42
N ILE A 122 1.85 0.34 -17.82
CA ILE A 122 0.43 0.20 -17.51
C ILE A 122 -0.40 0.61 -18.75
N GLU A 123 -1.25 -0.30 -19.22
CA GLU A 123 -2.21 0.02 -20.26
C GLU A 123 -3.39 0.76 -19.65
N LEU A 124 -3.50 2.05 -19.97
CA LEU A 124 -4.46 2.94 -19.36
C LEU A 124 -5.63 3.19 -20.32
N LYS A 125 -6.86 3.13 -19.80
CA LYS A 125 -8.06 3.42 -20.57
C LYS A 125 -9.01 4.31 -19.78
N ARG A 126 -9.50 5.37 -20.43
CA ARG A 126 -10.49 6.24 -19.82
C ARG A 126 -11.87 5.61 -19.92
N GLU A 127 -12.56 5.51 -18.80
CA GLU A 127 -13.95 5.07 -18.75
C GLU A 127 -14.86 6.26 -19.06
N LYS A 128 -15.80 6.03 -19.96
CA LYS A 128 -16.75 7.07 -20.36
C LYS A 128 -17.94 7.14 -19.38
#